data_22cf30b6aa4a8c34aa85b717a026829b
#
_entry.id   22cf30b6aa4a8c34aa85b717a026829b
#
_cell.length_a   1.000
_cell.length_b   1.000
_cell.length_c   1.000
_cell.angle_alpha   90.00
_cell.angle_beta   90.00
_cell.angle_gamma   90.00
#
_symmetry.space_group_name_H-M   'P 1'
#
loop_
_entity.id
_entity.type
_entity.pdbx_description
1 polymer ?
#
loop_
_entity_poly.entity_id
_entity_poly.type
_entity_poly.pdbx_seq_one_letter_code
_entity_poly.pdbx_strand_id
1 'polypeptide(L)'
;SRTQSIVVTRDNFANLPTISKCLPEVKPVTSEPSKCLSEAKMRVLAYHLPGAIRLSTWKLLYTPTRDGYSHLTFFEKLEDHEETVLVVKDTRGYIFGAFLTQEWHNTRNFYGDGYSFVFTFRDADDLEIYPATGETDSYQQSDRDGFIIGGGEDSSQRASITVSDSYSRGHSSVSSTYDNYRLCS
;
A
#
# COMPACT_ATOMS: atom_id res chain seq x y z
N SER A 1 -15.50 10.56 -4.19
CA SER A 1 -14.53 11.04 -3.19
C SER A 1 -13.15 11.07 -3.81
N ARG A 2 -12.41 12.15 -3.62
CA ARG A 2 -11.02 12.23 -4.10
C ARG A 2 -10.14 11.35 -3.23
N THR A 3 -9.53 10.34 -3.81
CA THR A 3 -8.55 9.47 -3.16
C THR A 3 -7.16 10.08 -3.30
N GLN A 4 -6.43 10.22 -2.21
CA GLN A 4 -5.00 10.53 -2.24
C GLN A 4 -4.23 9.25 -1.95
N SER A 5 -3.49 8.76 -2.93
CA SER A 5 -2.65 7.57 -2.80
C SER A 5 -1.18 7.98 -2.69
N ILE A 6 -0.44 7.32 -1.82
CA ILE A 6 1.01 7.46 -1.68
C ILE A 6 1.60 6.08 -1.86
N VAL A 7 2.57 5.96 -2.74
CA VAL A 7 3.37 4.75 -2.88
C VAL A 7 4.78 5.04 -2.40
N VAL A 8 5.25 4.26 -1.45
CA VAL A 8 6.56 4.41 -0.81
C VAL A 8 7.36 3.13 -1.03
N THR A 9 8.61 3.22 -1.41
CA THR A 9 9.50 2.09 -1.65
C THR A 9 10.84 2.26 -0.96
N ARG A 10 11.66 1.23 -1.06
CA ARG A 10 12.98 1.09 -0.50
C ARG A 10 14.05 1.77 -1.35
N ASP A 11 14.92 2.59 -0.76
CA ASP A 11 16.21 2.97 -1.33
C ASP A 11 17.36 2.19 -0.65
N ASN A 12 18.23 1.65 -1.47
CA ASN A 12 19.46 0.88 -1.24
C ASN A 12 20.03 0.72 0.19
N PHE A 13 20.50 -0.50 0.46
CA PHE A 13 21.09 -1.07 1.69
C PHE A 13 22.39 -0.43 2.22
N ALA A 14 22.77 0.75 1.89
CA ALA A 14 24.07 1.31 2.23
C ALA A 14 24.10 1.96 3.61
N ASN A 15 23.89 1.37 4.69
CA ASN A 15 24.21 1.75 6.09
C ASN A 15 23.19 1.19 7.07
N LEU A 16 23.37 -0.09 7.43
CA LEU A 16 22.66 -0.70 8.56
C LEU A 16 23.34 -0.31 9.86
N PRO A 17 22.70 0.41 10.78
CA PRO A 17 23.18 0.53 12.15
C PRO A 17 23.01 -0.80 12.89
N THR A 18 23.98 -1.15 13.73
CA THR A 18 24.01 -2.35 14.58
C THR A 18 22.73 -2.45 15.40
N ILE A 19 22.06 -3.59 15.34
CA ILE A 19 20.77 -3.86 15.99
C ILE A 19 20.92 -3.77 17.51
N SER A 20 20.39 -2.73 18.11
CA SER A 20 20.15 -2.63 19.54
C SER A 20 18.74 -3.13 19.88
N LYS A 21 18.60 -3.80 21.01
CA LYS A 21 17.44 -4.59 21.46
C LYS A 21 16.13 -3.82 21.77
N CYS A 22 15.95 -2.58 21.33
CA CYS A 22 14.74 -1.77 21.56
C CYS A 22 14.01 -1.52 20.24
N LEU A 23 13.21 -2.47 19.78
CA LEU A 23 12.46 -2.44 18.52
C LEU A 23 11.26 -1.44 18.43
N PRO A 24 10.72 -0.84 19.51
CA PRO A 24 9.63 0.15 19.36
C PRO A 24 10.07 1.53 18.85
N GLU A 25 11.36 1.82 18.77
CA GLU A 25 11.85 3.19 18.50
C GLU A 25 12.38 3.42 17.06
N VAL A 26 12.28 2.45 16.17
CA VAL A 26 12.74 2.67 14.79
C VAL A 26 11.78 3.62 14.08
N LYS A 27 12.20 4.88 14.00
CA LYS A 27 11.50 5.88 13.19
C LYS A 27 11.88 5.65 11.73
N PRO A 28 10.91 5.37 10.83
CA PRO A 28 11.19 5.32 9.41
C PRO A 28 11.76 6.67 8.94
N VAL A 29 12.88 6.63 8.26
CA VAL A 29 13.41 7.80 7.56
C VAL A 29 12.62 7.98 6.28
N THR A 30 12.10 9.17 6.02
CA THR A 30 11.31 9.46 4.81
C THR A 30 12.03 10.49 3.96
N SER A 31 11.95 10.37 2.64
CA SER A 31 12.54 11.36 1.70
C SER A 31 11.85 12.72 1.81
N GLU A 32 10.58 12.73 2.17
CA GLU A 32 9.76 13.93 2.38
C GLU A 32 8.62 13.64 3.36
N PRO A 33 8.04 14.66 4.03
CA PRO A 33 6.93 14.47 4.96
C PRO A 33 5.69 13.89 4.26
N SER A 34 5.09 12.84 4.84
CA SER A 34 3.85 12.27 4.34
C SER A 34 2.66 13.18 4.66
N LYS A 35 1.76 13.35 3.68
CA LYS A 35 0.48 14.05 3.87
C LYS A 35 -0.63 13.13 4.37
N CYS A 36 -0.44 11.81 4.28
CA CYS A 36 -1.45 10.81 4.65
C CYS A 36 -1.14 10.14 5.98
N LEU A 37 0.13 9.87 6.29
CA LEU A 37 0.55 9.20 7.51
C LEU A 37 1.25 10.16 8.45
N SER A 38 0.82 10.21 9.71
CA SER A 38 1.61 10.81 10.79
C SER A 38 2.86 9.96 11.07
N GLU A 39 3.84 10.54 11.75
CA GLU A 39 5.03 9.82 12.18
C GLU A 39 4.70 8.60 13.06
N ALA A 40 3.74 8.75 13.97
CA ALA A 40 3.26 7.65 14.81
C ALA A 40 2.69 6.50 13.98
N LYS A 41 1.82 6.78 13.01
CA LYS A 41 1.27 5.78 12.09
C LYS A 41 2.34 5.10 11.24
N MET A 42 3.32 5.85 10.76
CA MET A 42 4.45 5.28 10.02
C MET A 42 5.26 4.30 10.86
N ARG A 43 5.52 4.63 12.14
CA ARG A 43 6.24 3.73 13.06
C ARG A 43 5.49 2.42 13.29
N VAL A 44 4.18 2.51 13.56
CA VAL A 44 3.34 1.34 13.79
C VAL A 44 3.29 0.46 12.54
N LEU A 45 3.08 1.05 11.36
CA LEU A 45 3.07 0.30 10.11
C LEU A 45 4.44 -0.33 9.79
N ALA A 46 5.53 0.41 9.98
CA ALA A 46 6.89 -0.08 9.75
C ALA A 46 7.22 -1.31 10.61
N TYR A 47 6.69 -1.39 11.83
CA TYR A 47 6.88 -2.55 12.71
C TYR A 47 6.37 -3.85 12.08
N HIS A 48 5.33 -3.80 11.26
CA HIS A 48 4.72 -4.95 10.57
C HIS A 48 5.36 -5.28 9.23
N LEU A 49 6.22 -4.42 8.71
CA LEU A 49 6.96 -4.71 7.48
C LEU A 49 8.08 -5.73 7.73
N PRO A 50 8.49 -6.51 6.72
CA PRO A 50 9.66 -7.39 6.80
C PRO A 50 10.89 -6.65 7.30
N GLY A 51 11.73 -7.34 8.07
CA GLY A 51 12.83 -6.71 8.83
C GLY A 51 13.79 -5.87 7.99
N ALA A 52 14.08 -6.29 6.77
CA ALA A 52 14.94 -5.55 5.85
C ALA A 52 14.29 -4.23 5.38
N ILE A 53 12.97 -4.23 5.14
CA ILE A 53 12.21 -3.08 4.67
C ILE A 53 11.94 -2.11 5.83
N ARG A 54 11.69 -2.65 7.04
CA ARG A 54 11.46 -1.87 8.25
C ARG A 54 12.54 -0.82 8.52
N LEU A 55 13.81 -1.17 8.22
CA LEU A 55 14.98 -0.33 8.48
C LEU A 55 15.36 0.56 7.28
N SER A 56 14.64 0.44 6.18
CA SER A 56 14.94 1.18 4.95
C SER A 56 14.38 2.60 4.98
N THR A 57 14.96 3.47 4.18
CA THR A 57 14.39 4.80 3.94
C THR A 57 13.16 4.68 3.05
N TRP A 58 12.07 5.31 3.46
CA TRP A 58 10.85 5.39 2.69
C TRP A 58 10.92 6.54 1.71
N LYS A 59 10.77 6.24 0.44
CA LYS A 59 10.77 7.23 -0.63
C LYS A 59 9.35 7.42 -1.15
N LEU A 60 8.88 8.66 -1.26
CA LEU A 60 7.62 8.97 -1.91
C LEU A 60 7.80 8.87 -3.43
N LEU A 61 7.26 7.81 -4.04
CA LEU A 61 7.33 7.61 -5.48
C LEU A 61 6.27 8.43 -6.20
N TYR A 62 5.01 8.24 -5.85
CA TYR A 62 3.88 8.82 -6.55
C TYR A 62 2.83 9.38 -5.59
N THR A 63 2.30 10.54 -5.93
CA THR A 63 1.08 11.09 -5.31
C THR A 63 0.31 11.92 -6.34
N PRO A 64 -1.02 11.70 -6.49
CA PRO A 64 -1.82 12.45 -7.48
C PRO A 64 -1.77 13.97 -7.29
N THR A 65 -1.54 14.44 -6.07
CA THR A 65 -1.44 15.89 -5.78
C THR A 65 -0.22 16.54 -6.44
N ARG A 66 0.90 15.81 -6.56
CA ARG A 66 2.15 16.28 -7.19
C ARG A 66 2.23 15.86 -8.66
N ASP A 67 1.89 14.61 -8.94
CA ASP A 67 2.21 13.94 -10.20
C ASP A 67 1.01 13.87 -11.16
N GLY A 68 -0.18 14.30 -10.70
CA GLY A 68 -1.42 14.23 -11.48
C GLY A 68 -2.06 12.83 -11.48
N TYR A 69 -3.18 12.70 -12.20
CA TYR A 69 -3.97 11.46 -12.30
C TYR A 69 -3.69 10.73 -13.63
N SER A 70 -2.42 10.49 -13.94
CA SER A 70 -2.01 9.81 -15.17
C SER A 70 -1.48 8.41 -14.88
N HIS A 71 -2.04 7.39 -15.55
CA HIS A 71 -1.54 6.02 -15.46
C HIS A 71 -0.10 5.90 -15.97
N LEU A 72 0.27 6.65 -17.02
CA LEU A 72 1.64 6.63 -17.54
C LEU A 72 2.62 7.11 -16.48
N THR A 73 2.34 8.24 -15.85
CA THR A 73 3.16 8.77 -14.78
C THR A 73 3.20 7.83 -13.57
N PHE A 74 2.08 7.17 -13.24
CA PHE A 74 2.03 6.17 -12.17
C PHE A 74 3.01 5.04 -12.45
N PHE A 75 2.93 4.36 -13.59
CA PHE A 75 3.83 3.26 -13.92
C PHE A 75 5.28 3.71 -14.09
N GLU A 76 5.55 4.85 -14.73
CA GLU A 76 6.90 5.42 -14.85
C GLU A 76 7.57 5.67 -13.48
N LYS A 77 6.80 6.15 -12.52
CA LYS A 77 7.29 6.43 -11.16
C LYS A 77 7.52 5.19 -10.30
N LEU A 78 6.86 4.07 -10.64
CA LEU A 78 6.94 2.82 -9.90
C LEU A 78 7.79 1.76 -10.60
N GLU A 79 8.30 2.05 -11.78
CA GLU A 79 9.24 1.20 -12.51
C GLU A 79 10.48 0.89 -11.66
N ASP A 80 10.96 -0.35 -11.69
CA ASP A 80 12.09 -0.85 -10.90
C ASP A 80 11.89 -0.85 -9.37
N HIS A 81 10.64 -0.76 -8.91
CA HIS A 81 10.32 -0.79 -7.48
C HIS A 81 9.42 -1.97 -7.12
N GLU A 82 10.00 -3.03 -6.55
CA GLU A 82 9.29 -4.25 -6.17
C GLU A 82 8.44 -4.04 -4.91
N GLU A 83 9.08 -3.78 -3.76
CA GLU A 83 8.33 -3.63 -2.50
C GLU A 83 7.77 -2.21 -2.35
N THR A 84 6.46 -2.11 -2.30
CA THR A 84 5.77 -0.83 -2.18
C THR A 84 4.72 -0.82 -1.07
N VAL A 85 4.56 0.33 -0.42
CA VAL A 85 3.45 0.59 0.50
C VAL A 85 2.49 1.57 -0.16
N LEU A 86 1.32 1.07 -0.52
CA LEU A 86 0.20 1.89 -0.96
C LEU A 86 -0.50 2.47 0.26
N VAL A 87 -0.69 3.78 0.29
CA VAL A 87 -1.47 4.46 1.34
C VAL A 87 -2.59 5.26 0.71
N VAL A 88 -3.79 5.02 1.14
CA VAL A 88 -5.00 5.71 0.70
C VAL A 88 -5.57 6.47 1.89
N LYS A 89 -5.87 7.75 1.68
CA LYS A 89 -6.66 8.55 2.62
C LYS A 89 -7.93 9.01 1.92
N ASP A 90 -9.07 8.60 2.44
CA ASP A 90 -10.36 8.98 1.86
C ASP A 90 -10.80 10.38 2.30
N THR A 91 -11.90 10.86 1.75
CA THR A 91 -12.47 12.19 2.06
C THR A 91 -13.03 12.32 3.46
N ARG A 92 -13.27 11.21 4.17
CA ARG A 92 -13.71 11.17 5.56
C ARG A 92 -12.53 11.12 6.54
N GLY A 93 -11.29 10.95 6.01
CA GLY A 93 -10.08 10.89 6.81
C GLY A 93 -9.63 9.47 7.17
N TYR A 94 -10.34 8.42 6.73
CA TYR A 94 -9.89 7.03 6.92
C TYR A 94 -8.61 6.76 6.16
N ILE A 95 -7.67 6.08 6.82
CA ILE A 95 -6.37 5.73 6.25
C ILE A 95 -6.27 4.22 6.18
N PHE A 96 -6.05 3.71 4.99
CA PHE A 96 -5.89 2.29 4.71
C PHE A 96 -4.94 2.10 3.53
N GLY A 97 -4.56 0.86 3.26
CA GLY A 97 -3.64 0.60 2.15
C GLY A 97 -3.22 -0.85 2.04
N ALA A 98 -2.11 -1.06 1.36
CA ALA A 98 -1.52 -2.37 1.15
C ALA A 98 0.01 -2.30 1.19
N PHE A 99 0.64 -3.37 1.63
CA PHE A 99 2.03 -3.69 1.37
C PHE A 99 2.07 -4.73 0.26
N LEU A 100 2.80 -4.44 -0.79
CA LEU A 100 2.93 -5.26 -1.99
C LEU A 100 4.41 -5.55 -2.24
N THR A 101 4.71 -6.74 -2.71
CA THR A 101 6.06 -7.30 -2.84
C THR A 101 6.52 -7.42 -4.27
N GLN A 102 5.67 -7.11 -5.23
CA GLN A 102 6.00 -7.15 -6.65
C GLN A 102 5.79 -5.82 -7.33
N GLU A 103 6.61 -5.58 -8.34
CA GLU A 103 6.53 -4.39 -9.18
C GLU A 103 5.14 -4.20 -9.80
N TRP A 104 4.74 -2.96 -10.00
CA TRP A 104 3.47 -2.63 -10.62
C TRP A 104 3.51 -2.81 -12.14
N HIS A 105 2.65 -3.69 -12.65
CA HIS A 105 2.56 -4.02 -14.06
C HIS A 105 1.26 -3.55 -14.69
N ASN A 106 1.35 -2.99 -15.90
CA ASN A 106 0.16 -2.65 -16.68
C ASN A 106 -0.44 -3.93 -17.30
N THR A 107 -1.28 -4.63 -16.54
CA THR A 107 -1.92 -5.88 -16.94
C THR A 107 -3.33 -5.99 -16.33
N ARG A 108 -4.24 -6.65 -17.05
CA ARG A 108 -5.57 -7.00 -16.54
C ARG A 108 -5.62 -8.34 -15.81
N ASN A 109 -4.51 -9.04 -15.76
CA ASN A 109 -4.41 -10.27 -14.98
C ASN A 109 -3.95 -9.96 -13.56
N PHE A 110 -4.46 -10.72 -12.59
CA PHE A 110 -3.94 -10.68 -11.24
C PHE A 110 -2.53 -11.25 -11.19
N TYR A 111 -1.70 -10.68 -10.33
CA TYR A 111 -0.31 -11.08 -10.07
C TYR A 111 0.05 -10.74 -8.61
N GLY A 112 1.27 -11.04 -8.20
CA GLY A 112 1.71 -10.83 -6.83
C GLY A 112 2.02 -12.15 -6.13
N ASP A 113 2.19 -12.07 -4.82
CA ASP A 113 2.46 -13.24 -3.99
C ASP A 113 1.83 -13.12 -2.60
N GLY A 114 1.88 -14.22 -1.84
CA GLY A 114 1.29 -14.34 -0.51
C GLY A 114 2.02 -13.59 0.61
N TYR A 115 3.07 -12.83 0.32
CA TYR A 115 3.77 -12.01 1.34
C TYR A 115 3.19 -10.60 1.47
N SER A 116 2.21 -10.27 0.63
CA SER A 116 1.46 -9.02 0.70
C SER A 116 0.43 -9.01 1.83
N PHE A 117 0.03 -7.83 2.24
CA PHE A 117 -1.08 -7.63 3.18
C PHE A 117 -1.82 -6.32 2.91
N VAL A 118 -3.06 -6.23 3.35
CA VAL A 118 -3.79 -4.97 3.40
C VAL A 118 -3.94 -4.52 4.85
N PHE A 119 -4.13 -3.22 5.05
CA PHE A 119 -4.22 -2.64 6.38
C PHE A 119 -5.21 -1.48 6.46
N THR A 120 -5.67 -1.19 7.68
CA THR A 120 -6.45 0.02 7.97
C THR A 120 -6.11 0.56 9.36
N PHE A 121 -6.21 1.88 9.52
CA PHE A 121 -6.19 2.54 10.81
C PHE A 121 -7.63 2.84 11.23
N ARG A 122 -8.14 2.13 12.24
CA ARG A 122 -9.52 2.32 12.75
C ARG A 122 -9.65 3.60 13.54
N ASP A 123 -8.77 3.79 14.48
CA ASP A 123 -8.67 4.99 15.31
C ASP A 123 -7.29 5.64 15.14
N ALA A 124 -6.94 6.60 16.00
CA ALA A 124 -5.76 7.45 15.84
C ALA A 124 -4.50 6.68 15.45
N ASP A 125 -4.17 5.57 16.13
CA ASP A 125 -2.97 4.76 15.87
C ASP A 125 -3.24 3.25 15.91
N ASP A 126 -4.53 2.84 15.95
CA ASP A 126 -4.93 1.42 15.96
C ASP A 126 -4.85 0.85 14.54
N LEU A 127 -3.82 0.06 14.29
CA LEU A 127 -3.52 -0.56 13.00
C LEU A 127 -4.02 -2.00 12.97
N GLU A 128 -4.94 -2.29 12.06
CA GLU A 128 -5.35 -3.65 11.72
C GLU A 128 -4.64 -4.09 10.43
N ILE A 129 -4.06 -5.30 10.48
CA ILE A 129 -3.35 -5.93 9.37
C ILE A 129 -4.07 -7.21 8.96
N TYR A 130 -4.27 -7.37 7.67
CA TYR A 130 -4.88 -8.55 7.05
C TYR A 130 -3.88 -9.16 6.06
N PRO A 131 -3.13 -10.20 6.48
CA PRO A 131 -2.20 -10.92 5.59
C PRO A 131 -2.96 -11.67 4.49
N ALA A 132 -2.26 -12.02 3.43
CA ALA A 132 -2.80 -12.89 2.40
C ALA A 132 -3.14 -14.28 2.99
N THR A 133 -4.33 -14.78 2.66
CA THR A 133 -4.84 -16.07 3.18
C THR A 133 -4.21 -17.28 2.47
N GLY A 134 -3.75 -17.09 1.24
CA GLY A 134 -3.31 -18.18 0.36
C GLY A 134 -4.47 -18.92 -0.31
N GLU A 135 -5.71 -18.50 -0.13
CA GLU A 135 -6.87 -19.12 -0.78
C GLU A 135 -7.01 -18.75 -2.26
N THR A 136 -6.49 -17.60 -2.65
CA THR A 136 -6.51 -17.13 -4.04
C THR A 136 -5.19 -16.48 -4.42
N ASP A 137 -4.89 -16.40 -5.72
CA ASP A 137 -3.73 -15.70 -6.28
C ASP A 137 -4.08 -14.29 -6.77
N SER A 138 -5.21 -13.76 -6.31
CA SER A 138 -5.74 -12.46 -6.76
C SER A 138 -5.19 -11.29 -5.92
N TYR A 139 -3.85 -11.16 -5.83
CA TYR A 139 -3.22 -10.19 -4.93
C TYR A 139 -3.31 -8.77 -5.42
N GLN A 140 -2.85 -8.49 -6.65
CA GLN A 140 -2.92 -7.18 -7.25
C GLN A 140 -3.13 -7.25 -8.77
N GLN A 141 -3.78 -6.23 -9.31
CA GLN A 141 -3.99 -6.00 -10.73
C GLN A 141 -3.92 -4.49 -10.96
N SER A 142 -3.31 -4.06 -12.06
CA SER A 142 -3.27 -2.64 -12.40
C SER A 142 -3.23 -2.43 -13.90
N ASP A 143 -4.03 -1.48 -14.38
CA ASP A 143 -4.10 -1.12 -15.79
C ASP A 143 -4.28 0.39 -15.97
N ARG A 144 -4.69 0.79 -17.17
CA ARG A 144 -4.89 2.21 -17.53
C ARG A 144 -6.01 2.89 -16.76
N ASP A 145 -7.00 2.12 -16.31
CA ASP A 145 -8.20 2.64 -15.66
C ASP A 145 -8.01 2.77 -14.14
N GLY A 146 -7.08 1.98 -13.57
CA GLY A 146 -6.81 1.99 -12.15
C GLY A 146 -6.11 0.72 -11.65
N PHE A 147 -6.38 0.35 -10.40
CA PHE A 147 -5.86 -0.87 -9.81
C PHE A 147 -6.84 -1.53 -8.83
N ILE A 148 -6.63 -2.82 -8.64
CA ILE A 148 -7.38 -3.67 -7.71
C ILE A 148 -6.37 -4.39 -6.82
N ILE A 149 -6.59 -4.37 -5.51
CA ILE A 149 -5.84 -5.13 -4.52
C ILE A 149 -6.78 -6.08 -3.81
N GLY A 150 -6.46 -7.38 -3.85
CA GLY A 150 -7.24 -8.44 -3.23
C GLY A 150 -8.56 -8.67 -3.92
N GLY A 151 -8.54 -9.39 -5.03
CA GLY A 151 -9.75 -9.90 -5.67
C GLY A 151 -10.40 -11.03 -4.84
N GLY A 152 -11.43 -11.64 -5.39
CA GLY A 152 -12.04 -12.86 -4.91
C GLY A 152 -12.19 -13.84 -6.06
N GLU A 153 -12.74 -15.03 -5.80
CA GLU A 153 -13.08 -16.00 -6.85
C GLU A 153 -14.06 -15.41 -7.88
N ASP A 154 -14.94 -14.54 -7.43
CA ASP A 154 -15.80 -13.70 -8.29
C ASP A 154 -15.12 -12.35 -8.53
N SER A 155 -14.25 -12.28 -9.50
CA SER A 155 -13.40 -11.13 -9.87
C SER A 155 -14.17 -9.83 -10.20
N SER A 156 -15.47 -9.85 -10.19
CA SER A 156 -16.28 -8.72 -10.66
C SER A 156 -16.78 -7.76 -9.59
N GLN A 157 -16.73 -8.08 -8.28
CA GLN A 157 -17.48 -7.24 -7.34
C GLN A 157 -16.89 -6.99 -5.94
N ARG A 158 -15.88 -7.73 -5.47
CA ARG A 158 -15.38 -7.60 -4.11
C ARG A 158 -13.86 -7.62 -4.06
N ALA A 159 -13.28 -6.46 -3.88
CA ALA A 159 -11.85 -6.31 -3.71
C ALA A 159 -11.55 -5.52 -2.42
N SER A 160 -10.44 -5.82 -1.76
CA SER A 160 -10.01 -5.10 -0.57
C SER A 160 -9.88 -3.60 -0.85
N ILE A 161 -9.24 -3.27 -1.97
CA ILE A 161 -9.09 -1.90 -2.45
C ILE A 161 -9.31 -1.89 -3.96
N THR A 162 -10.15 -1.00 -4.43
CA THR A 162 -10.31 -0.68 -5.86
C THR A 162 -10.11 0.80 -6.06
N VAL A 163 -9.26 1.16 -7.01
CA VAL A 163 -9.10 2.52 -7.51
C VAL A 163 -9.38 2.52 -9.01
N SER A 164 -10.25 3.39 -9.45
CA SER A 164 -10.74 3.47 -10.83
C SER A 164 -10.85 4.92 -11.30
N ASP A 165 -11.44 5.12 -12.48
CA ASP A 165 -11.68 6.43 -13.05
C ASP A 165 -10.40 7.27 -13.14
N SER A 166 -9.39 6.69 -13.80
CA SER A 166 -8.06 7.28 -13.94
C SER A 166 -7.45 7.68 -12.58
N TYR A 167 -7.47 6.75 -11.62
CA TYR A 167 -6.87 6.91 -10.28
C TYR A 167 -7.54 7.97 -9.38
N SER A 168 -8.78 8.37 -9.70
CA SER A 168 -9.46 9.45 -8.98
C SER A 168 -10.54 8.99 -8.01
N ARG A 169 -11.08 7.79 -8.19
CA ARG A 169 -12.12 7.20 -7.34
C ARG A 169 -11.68 5.87 -6.78
N GLY A 170 -12.04 5.63 -5.53
CA GLY A 170 -11.73 4.37 -4.87
C GLY A 170 -12.82 3.94 -3.91
N HIS A 171 -12.88 2.64 -3.67
CA HIS A 171 -13.69 2.02 -2.63
C HIS A 171 -12.97 0.81 -2.04
N SER A 172 -13.45 0.35 -0.91
CA SER A 172 -12.98 -0.85 -0.24
C SER A 172 -14.15 -1.78 0.05
N SER A 173 -13.89 -3.08 -0.01
CA SER A 173 -14.85 -4.14 0.31
C SER A 173 -14.14 -5.27 1.03
N VAL A 174 -14.88 -6.32 1.37
CA VAL A 174 -14.32 -7.58 1.83
C VAL A 174 -13.69 -8.34 0.66
N SER A 175 -12.68 -9.15 0.94
CA SER A 175 -11.99 -9.97 -0.05
C SER A 175 -11.57 -11.30 0.58
N SER A 176 -11.69 -12.41 -0.13
CA SER A 176 -11.19 -13.71 0.32
C SER A 176 -9.67 -13.80 0.25
N THR A 177 -9.01 -12.99 -0.60
CA THR A 177 -7.55 -12.93 -0.69
C THR A 177 -6.91 -12.51 0.64
N TYR A 178 -7.55 -11.59 1.38
CA TYR A 178 -7.01 -11.07 2.65
C TYR A 178 -7.94 -11.28 3.84
N ASP A 179 -9.11 -11.88 3.65
CA ASP A 179 -10.15 -12.04 4.69
C ASP A 179 -10.38 -10.78 5.52
N ASN A 180 -10.36 -9.65 4.84
CA ASN A 180 -10.48 -8.34 5.46
C ASN A 180 -11.93 -7.88 5.59
N TYR A 181 -12.24 -7.16 6.65
CA TYR A 181 -13.41 -6.31 6.69
C TYR A 181 -13.21 -5.09 5.78
N ARG A 182 -14.29 -4.36 5.51
CA ARG A 182 -14.20 -3.09 4.78
C ARG A 182 -13.15 -2.18 5.44
N LEU A 183 -12.15 -1.73 4.68
CA LEU A 183 -11.02 -0.94 5.20
C LEU A 183 -11.38 0.54 5.43
N CYS A 184 -12.42 1.04 4.73
CA CYS A 184 -13.04 2.34 4.97
C CYS A 184 -14.50 2.15 5.37
N SER A 185 -15.06 2.98 6.21
CA SER A 185 -16.47 2.92 6.65
C SER A 185 -17.39 3.71 5.73
#